data_b603963dba0db7fddc8e0ccf55f39399
#
_entry.id   b603963dba0db7fddc8e0ccf55f39399
#
_cell.length_a   1.000
_cell.length_b   1.000
_cell.length_c   1.000
_cell.angle_alpha   90.00
_cell.angle_beta   90.00
_cell.angle_gamma   90.00
#
_symmetry.space_group_name_H-M   'P 1'
#
loop_
_entity.id
_entity.type
_entity.pdbx_description
1 polymer ?
#
loop_
_entity_poly.entity_id
_entity_poly.type
_entity_poly.pdbx_seq_one_letter_code
_entity_poly.pdbx_strand_id
1 'polypeptide(L)'
;THLSQQLPVVEELIKTTNSYVFLTNRPKIYKELDSKKYSVLFFNLDFNKESLSIEKKVSSLCRKIRSTNLEYGSVIIDRNIIEKVTNSIEDTFVRTIKIMDSLVKYLKEIKPKIVVVGNDFTIEGRIAVRACQQLGIDTACIMHGSVFGEPMDKLHIVDKYFAHGEKPKDHLVKIGVSSNNIIVSGDPKIDKLSFSPRSIHHGIKQGLNLKKGEKFIMLALSGVGHCTSTKHFDKIVTSALRFSQRYPEIKIMAKLHRKDNKKNYLYLMKLFSNSGLKVVTYGQHGYPLDIYDWLNGCRLVITGASTVAIEAMLMSVPVVTVDYMSEYHDVDFIECGATIHVDREQNFNRTINDALHSPDKFSNIQLKAREYVDSYFYKRDGNSSKRIVNHLIT
;
A
#
# COMPACT_ATOMS: atom_id res chain seq x y z
N THR A 1 -0.68 1.65 -7.55
CA THR A 1 0.26 2.65 -8.09
C THR A 1 0.49 3.71 -7.02
N HIS A 2 1.71 4.24 -6.96
CA HIS A 2 2.09 5.30 -6.01
C HIS A 2 1.74 6.70 -6.53
N LEU A 3 0.89 6.80 -7.55
CA LEU A 3 0.49 8.07 -8.16
C LEU A 3 -0.23 9.00 -7.19
N SER A 4 -0.95 8.47 -6.22
CA SER A 4 -1.69 9.29 -5.24
C SER A 4 -0.79 10.22 -4.41
N GLN A 5 0.48 9.85 -4.18
CA GLN A 5 1.46 10.70 -3.53
C GLN A 5 2.23 11.58 -4.51
N GLN A 6 2.46 11.09 -5.73
CA GLN A 6 3.27 11.79 -6.74
C GLN A 6 2.49 12.90 -7.46
N LEU A 7 1.22 12.66 -7.79
CA LEU A 7 0.42 13.65 -8.54
C LEU A 7 0.29 15.00 -7.84
N PRO A 8 0.01 15.10 -6.52
CA PRO A 8 -0.03 16.39 -5.83
C PRO A 8 1.31 17.12 -5.88
N VAL A 9 2.45 16.39 -5.81
CA VAL A 9 3.79 16.98 -5.92
C VAL A 9 4.03 17.52 -7.33
N VAL A 10 3.62 16.80 -8.38
CA VAL A 10 3.72 17.28 -9.76
C VAL A 10 2.82 18.49 -10.00
N GLU A 11 1.60 18.48 -9.47
CA GLU A 11 0.69 19.65 -9.56
C GLU A 11 1.28 20.90 -8.87
N GLU A 12 2.05 20.72 -7.81
CA GLU A 12 2.78 21.82 -7.17
C GLU A 12 4.00 22.24 -8.00
N LEU A 13 4.73 21.27 -8.56
CA LEU A 13 5.92 21.53 -9.40
C LEU A 13 5.56 22.32 -10.69
N ILE A 14 4.41 22.05 -11.28
CA ILE A 14 3.90 22.79 -12.49
C ILE A 14 3.77 24.31 -12.21
N LYS A 15 3.56 24.72 -10.97
CA LYS A 15 3.50 26.14 -10.60
C LYS A 15 4.86 26.84 -10.61
N THR A 16 5.93 26.06 -10.74
CA THR A 16 7.31 26.54 -10.84
C THR A 16 7.76 26.58 -12.32
N THR A 17 8.96 27.06 -12.57
CA THR A 17 9.59 27.02 -13.91
C THR A 17 10.23 25.67 -14.23
N ASN A 18 10.17 24.71 -13.33
CA ASN A 18 10.78 23.41 -13.51
C ASN A 18 9.91 22.47 -14.34
N SER A 19 10.54 21.68 -15.19
CA SER A 19 9.89 20.66 -16.00
C SER A 19 9.91 19.30 -15.33
N TYR A 20 8.97 18.45 -15.72
CA TYR A 20 8.87 17.07 -15.25
C TYR A 20 8.43 16.14 -16.38
N VAL A 21 8.67 14.85 -16.20
CA VAL A 21 8.11 13.80 -17.05
C VAL A 21 7.89 12.52 -16.24
N PHE A 22 6.75 11.88 -16.44
CA PHE A 22 6.53 10.52 -15.94
C PHE A 22 7.13 9.50 -16.91
N LEU A 23 7.89 8.55 -16.38
CA LEU A 23 8.38 7.40 -17.14
C LEU A 23 7.59 6.15 -16.75
N THR A 24 7.03 5.42 -17.71
CA THR A 24 6.30 4.18 -17.47
C THR A 24 6.42 3.21 -18.65
N ASN A 25 6.50 1.92 -18.33
CA ASN A 25 6.35 0.82 -19.30
C ASN A 25 5.01 0.09 -19.15
N ARG A 26 4.05 0.69 -18.41
CA ARG A 26 2.72 0.12 -18.17
C ARG A 26 1.68 0.85 -19.02
N PRO A 27 1.09 0.21 -20.05
CA PRO A 27 0.16 0.89 -20.97
C PRO A 27 -1.05 1.52 -20.26
N LYS A 28 -1.55 0.90 -19.20
CA LYS A 28 -2.68 1.42 -18.41
C LYS A 28 -2.32 2.73 -17.72
N ILE A 29 -1.12 2.81 -17.12
CA ILE A 29 -0.63 4.02 -16.44
C ILE A 29 -0.38 5.12 -17.45
N TYR A 30 0.25 4.79 -18.59
CA TYR A 30 0.46 5.74 -19.69
C TYR A 30 -0.85 6.38 -20.12
N LYS A 31 -1.86 5.56 -20.47
CA LYS A 31 -3.18 6.05 -20.89
C LYS A 31 -3.87 6.92 -19.83
N GLU A 32 -3.74 6.55 -18.55
CA GLU A 32 -4.33 7.34 -17.46
C GLU A 32 -3.67 8.72 -17.34
N LEU A 33 -2.34 8.80 -17.39
CA LEU A 33 -1.62 10.07 -17.30
C LEU A 33 -1.80 10.93 -18.52
N ASP A 34 -1.73 10.35 -19.72
CA ASP A 34 -1.91 11.00 -21.00
C ASP A 34 -3.33 11.60 -21.13
N SER A 35 -4.36 10.85 -20.75
CA SER A 35 -5.75 11.36 -20.75
C SER A 35 -5.96 12.55 -19.82
N LYS A 36 -5.15 12.68 -18.78
CA LYS A 36 -5.14 13.81 -17.84
C LYS A 36 -4.16 14.92 -18.25
N LYS A 37 -3.54 14.82 -19.44
CA LYS A 37 -2.59 15.77 -20.00
C LYS A 37 -1.31 15.99 -19.17
N TYR A 38 -0.89 14.98 -18.41
CA TYR A 38 0.42 15.00 -17.77
C TYR A 38 1.52 14.68 -18.80
N SER A 39 2.70 15.28 -18.62
CA SER A 39 3.89 14.90 -19.41
C SER A 39 4.29 13.48 -19.07
N VAL A 40 4.17 12.57 -20.03
CA VAL A 40 4.46 11.14 -19.85
C VAL A 40 5.15 10.55 -21.06
N LEU A 41 6.18 9.75 -20.81
CA LEU A 41 6.89 8.96 -21.81
C LEU A 41 6.65 7.47 -21.54
N PHE A 42 6.25 6.76 -22.59
CA PHE A 42 6.18 5.30 -22.58
C PHE A 42 7.50 4.75 -23.09
N PHE A 43 8.17 3.91 -22.29
CA PHE A 43 9.39 3.26 -22.73
C PHE A 43 9.18 1.78 -23.03
N ASN A 44 9.70 1.36 -24.18
CA ASN A 44 9.73 -0.03 -24.57
C ASN A 44 10.87 -0.75 -23.88
N LEU A 45 10.71 -2.06 -23.71
CA LEU A 45 11.74 -2.92 -23.11
C LEU A 45 12.64 -3.46 -24.23
N ASP A 46 13.84 -2.90 -24.34
CA ASP A 46 14.83 -3.26 -25.35
C ASP A 46 16.04 -3.94 -24.70
N PHE A 47 16.76 -4.71 -25.49
CA PHE A 47 18.08 -5.24 -25.13
C PHE A 47 19.20 -4.52 -25.91
N ASN A 48 20.30 -4.27 -25.22
CA ASN A 48 21.57 -4.00 -25.90
C ASN A 48 22.40 -5.29 -26.09
N LYS A 49 23.53 -5.20 -26.79
CA LYS A 49 24.40 -6.38 -27.06
C LYS A 49 24.98 -7.00 -25.79
N GLU A 50 25.32 -6.18 -24.80
CA GLU A 50 25.89 -6.60 -23.51
C GLU A 50 24.83 -7.38 -22.70
N SER A 51 23.61 -6.87 -22.64
CA SER A 51 22.50 -7.51 -21.96
C SER A 51 22.11 -8.86 -22.55
N LEU A 52 22.19 -9.01 -23.88
CA LEU A 52 22.03 -10.30 -24.53
C LEU A 52 23.13 -11.31 -24.12
N SER A 53 24.35 -10.83 -23.88
CA SER A 53 25.44 -11.68 -23.37
C SER A 53 25.15 -12.13 -21.92
N ILE A 54 24.67 -11.23 -21.07
CA ILE A 54 24.31 -11.55 -19.68
C ILE A 54 23.12 -12.52 -19.64
N GLU A 55 22.08 -12.30 -20.46
CA GLU A 55 20.96 -13.21 -20.58
C GLU A 55 21.41 -14.64 -20.91
N LYS A 56 22.27 -14.79 -21.91
CA LYS A 56 22.82 -16.11 -22.29
C LYS A 56 23.59 -16.77 -21.13
N LYS A 57 24.35 -15.99 -20.33
CA LYS A 57 25.05 -16.50 -19.15
C LYS A 57 24.09 -16.98 -18.07
N VAL A 58 23.04 -16.21 -17.79
CA VAL A 58 21.99 -16.56 -16.82
C VAL A 58 21.26 -17.84 -17.24
N SER A 59 20.82 -17.92 -18.50
CA SER A 59 20.17 -19.11 -19.06
C SER A 59 21.09 -20.35 -19.04
N SER A 60 22.39 -20.19 -19.28
CA SER A 60 23.38 -21.26 -19.16
C SER A 60 23.53 -21.73 -17.71
N LEU A 61 23.59 -20.80 -16.75
CA LEU A 61 23.66 -21.13 -15.33
C LEU A 61 22.41 -21.85 -14.85
N CYS A 62 21.23 -21.36 -15.20
CA CYS A 62 19.97 -21.98 -14.85
C CYS A 62 19.85 -23.42 -15.43
N ARG A 63 20.31 -23.63 -16.65
CA ARG A 63 20.39 -24.98 -17.23
C ARG A 63 21.31 -25.92 -16.44
N LYS A 64 22.49 -25.44 -16.04
CA LYS A 64 23.40 -26.22 -15.19
C LYS A 64 22.76 -26.59 -13.85
N ILE A 65 22.08 -25.64 -13.19
CA ILE A 65 21.40 -25.89 -11.91
C ILE A 65 20.29 -26.94 -12.10
N ARG A 66 19.49 -26.87 -13.16
CA ARG A 66 18.42 -27.86 -13.48
C ARG A 66 18.99 -29.26 -13.75
N SER A 67 20.20 -29.37 -14.27
CA SER A 67 20.84 -30.66 -14.54
C SER A 67 21.59 -31.25 -13.35
N THR A 68 21.74 -30.50 -12.25
CA THR A 68 22.47 -30.92 -11.06
C THR A 68 21.51 -31.43 -9.99
N ASN A 69 21.85 -32.52 -9.32
CA ASN A 69 21.14 -32.93 -8.11
C ASN A 69 21.55 -31.99 -6.97
N LEU A 70 20.58 -31.24 -6.46
CA LEU A 70 20.81 -30.34 -5.33
C LEU A 70 20.39 -31.03 -4.05
N GLU A 71 21.25 -30.95 -3.04
CA GLU A 71 21.03 -31.49 -1.70
C GLU A 71 21.14 -30.37 -0.67
N TYR A 72 20.26 -30.41 0.34
CA TYR A 72 20.34 -29.57 1.51
C TYR A 72 20.35 -30.47 2.76
N GLY A 73 21.50 -30.60 3.39
CA GLY A 73 21.70 -31.62 4.42
C GLY A 73 21.54 -33.03 3.85
N SER A 74 20.63 -33.81 4.38
CA SER A 74 20.30 -35.16 3.89
C SER A 74 19.10 -35.21 2.92
N VAL A 75 18.57 -34.06 2.53
CA VAL A 75 17.37 -33.95 1.70
C VAL A 75 17.76 -33.63 0.24
N ILE A 76 17.35 -34.50 -0.70
CA ILE A 76 17.46 -34.25 -2.13
C ILE A 76 16.30 -33.32 -2.51
N ILE A 77 16.62 -32.17 -3.14
CA ILE A 77 15.61 -31.21 -3.56
C ILE A 77 14.89 -31.75 -4.82
N ASP A 78 13.56 -31.76 -4.76
CA ASP A 78 12.72 -32.22 -5.88
C ASP A 78 13.00 -31.40 -7.16
N ARG A 79 13.12 -32.10 -8.29
CA ARG A 79 13.43 -31.50 -9.60
C ARG A 79 12.39 -30.47 -10.04
N ASN A 80 11.11 -30.68 -9.73
CA ASN A 80 10.06 -29.71 -10.07
C ASN A 80 10.21 -28.40 -9.29
N ILE A 81 10.73 -28.47 -8.04
CA ILE A 81 11.05 -27.27 -7.26
C ILE A 81 12.22 -26.54 -7.89
N ILE A 82 13.30 -27.27 -8.24
CA ILE A 82 14.48 -26.69 -8.90
C ILE A 82 14.07 -26.00 -10.21
N GLU A 83 13.25 -26.65 -11.02
CA GLU A 83 12.79 -26.12 -12.30
C GLU A 83 11.93 -24.84 -12.11
N LYS A 84 10.95 -24.86 -11.21
CA LYS A 84 10.13 -23.69 -10.91
C LYS A 84 10.95 -22.49 -10.40
N VAL A 85 11.90 -22.76 -9.50
CA VAL A 85 12.77 -21.71 -8.93
C VAL A 85 13.69 -21.15 -10.02
N THR A 86 14.35 -21.98 -10.80
CA THR A 86 15.27 -21.52 -11.86
C THR A 86 14.55 -20.80 -12.99
N ASN A 87 13.35 -21.22 -13.38
CA ASN A 87 12.52 -20.51 -14.34
C ASN A 87 12.13 -19.11 -13.82
N SER A 88 11.70 -19.04 -12.58
CA SER A 88 11.37 -17.75 -11.95
C SER A 88 12.58 -16.81 -11.85
N ILE A 89 13.76 -17.34 -11.55
CA ILE A 89 15.01 -16.58 -11.53
C ILE A 89 15.34 -16.08 -12.95
N GLU A 90 15.31 -16.95 -13.94
CA GLU A 90 15.63 -16.62 -15.33
C GLU A 90 14.71 -15.51 -15.87
N ASP A 91 13.39 -15.68 -15.72
CA ASP A 91 12.40 -14.68 -16.14
C ASP A 91 12.59 -13.33 -15.43
N THR A 92 12.88 -13.36 -14.11
CA THR A 92 13.11 -12.15 -13.32
C THR A 92 14.37 -11.42 -13.80
N PHE A 93 15.47 -12.13 -14.04
CA PHE A 93 16.72 -11.52 -14.52
C PHE A 93 16.55 -10.93 -15.92
N VAL A 94 15.96 -11.68 -16.85
CA VAL A 94 15.71 -11.20 -18.22
C VAL A 94 14.88 -9.92 -18.20
N ARG A 95 13.80 -9.92 -17.43
CA ARG A 95 12.96 -8.72 -17.28
C ARG A 95 13.72 -7.56 -16.64
N THR A 96 14.52 -7.82 -15.61
CA THR A 96 15.34 -6.82 -14.92
C THR A 96 16.31 -6.15 -15.87
N ILE A 97 17.05 -6.94 -16.67
CA ILE A 97 18.00 -6.43 -17.65
C ILE A 97 17.30 -5.54 -18.69
N LYS A 98 16.17 -5.99 -19.25
CA LYS A 98 15.36 -5.20 -20.20
C LYS A 98 14.95 -3.84 -19.64
N ILE A 99 14.45 -3.83 -18.42
CA ILE A 99 14.03 -2.58 -17.76
C ILE A 99 15.24 -1.67 -17.52
N MET A 100 16.36 -2.23 -17.06
CA MET A 100 17.58 -1.47 -16.78
C MET A 100 18.13 -0.79 -18.03
N ASP A 101 18.29 -1.53 -19.11
CA ASP A 101 18.83 -1.00 -20.37
C ASP A 101 17.94 0.10 -20.94
N SER A 102 16.64 -0.15 -20.96
CA SER A 102 15.69 0.84 -21.44
C SER A 102 15.72 2.12 -20.59
N LEU A 103 15.76 1.99 -19.27
CA LEU A 103 15.83 3.14 -18.37
C LEU A 103 17.12 3.92 -18.55
N VAL A 104 18.27 3.24 -18.59
CA VAL A 104 19.57 3.91 -18.82
C VAL A 104 19.58 4.69 -20.14
N LYS A 105 19.02 4.12 -21.21
CA LYS A 105 18.87 4.80 -22.49
C LYS A 105 18.05 6.09 -22.36
N TYR A 106 16.82 6.00 -21.83
CA TYR A 106 15.93 7.14 -21.68
C TYR A 106 16.47 8.19 -20.70
N LEU A 107 17.11 7.78 -19.60
CA LEU A 107 17.70 8.72 -18.65
C LEU A 107 18.89 9.49 -19.26
N LYS A 108 19.68 8.88 -20.14
CA LYS A 108 20.74 9.56 -20.90
C LYS A 108 20.20 10.62 -21.87
N GLU A 109 19.03 10.36 -22.47
CA GLU A 109 18.36 11.28 -23.38
C GLU A 109 17.71 12.44 -22.63
N ILE A 110 16.96 12.14 -21.54
CA ILE A 110 16.20 13.14 -20.76
C ILE A 110 17.13 13.98 -19.88
N LYS A 111 18.22 13.41 -19.34
CA LYS A 111 19.17 14.03 -18.43
C LYS A 111 18.46 14.72 -17.23
N PRO A 112 17.62 14.00 -16.47
CA PRO A 112 16.92 14.61 -15.36
C PRO A 112 17.90 15.01 -14.26
N LYS A 113 17.62 16.09 -13.52
CA LYS A 113 18.38 16.51 -12.34
C LYS A 113 18.19 15.50 -11.19
N ILE A 114 16.96 14.99 -11.02
CA ILE A 114 16.59 14.04 -9.98
C ILE A 114 15.50 13.09 -10.47
N VAL A 115 15.54 11.85 -10.01
CA VAL A 115 14.50 10.86 -10.27
C VAL A 115 13.76 10.52 -8.98
N VAL A 116 12.43 10.71 -9.00
CA VAL A 116 11.58 10.42 -7.84
C VAL A 116 10.85 9.09 -8.06
N VAL A 117 11.03 8.17 -7.12
CA VAL A 117 10.33 6.89 -7.09
C VAL A 117 9.29 6.85 -5.99
N GLY A 118 8.21 6.08 -6.17
CA GLY A 118 7.20 5.86 -5.12
C GLY A 118 7.58 4.70 -4.18
N ASN A 119 8.66 3.99 -4.49
CA ASN A 119 9.11 2.83 -3.74
C ASN A 119 10.47 2.38 -4.27
N ASP A 120 11.43 2.10 -3.39
CA ASP A 120 12.79 1.67 -3.74
C ASP A 120 13.13 0.23 -3.31
N PHE A 121 12.18 -0.51 -2.77
CA PHE A 121 12.36 -1.92 -2.40
C PHE A 121 11.73 -2.91 -3.40
N THR A 122 10.81 -2.47 -4.28
CA THR A 122 10.34 -3.32 -5.40
C THR A 122 11.43 -3.45 -6.48
N ILE A 123 11.34 -4.51 -7.27
CA ILE A 123 12.29 -4.76 -8.38
C ILE A 123 12.38 -3.53 -9.29
N GLU A 124 11.25 -3.00 -9.73
CA GLU A 124 11.21 -1.86 -10.65
C GLU A 124 11.79 -0.59 -10.01
N GLY A 125 11.47 -0.32 -8.74
CA GLY A 125 12.02 0.83 -8.01
C GLY A 125 13.54 0.72 -7.83
N ARG A 126 14.03 -0.47 -7.45
CA ARG A 126 15.47 -0.73 -7.31
C ARG A 126 16.21 -0.58 -8.63
N ILE A 127 15.64 -1.08 -9.73
CA ILE A 127 16.23 -0.92 -11.06
C ILE A 127 16.33 0.57 -11.41
N ALA A 128 15.27 1.34 -11.18
CA ALA A 128 15.26 2.78 -11.46
C ALA A 128 16.35 3.51 -10.69
N VAL A 129 16.47 3.25 -9.37
CA VAL A 129 17.52 3.85 -8.54
C VAL A 129 18.91 3.42 -9.00
N ARG A 130 19.15 2.13 -9.31
CA ARG A 130 20.45 1.64 -9.79
C ARG A 130 20.83 2.24 -11.14
N ALA A 131 19.87 2.41 -12.06
CA ALA A 131 20.08 3.10 -13.34
C ALA A 131 20.54 4.56 -13.12
N CYS A 132 19.91 5.26 -12.17
CA CYS A 132 20.31 6.61 -11.79
C CYS A 132 21.70 6.66 -11.20
N GLN A 133 22.01 5.77 -10.25
CA GLN A 133 23.35 5.68 -9.63
C GLN A 133 24.44 5.44 -10.67
N GLN A 134 24.20 4.58 -11.67
CA GLN A 134 25.13 4.33 -12.77
C GLN A 134 25.39 5.59 -13.61
N LEU A 135 24.47 6.52 -13.65
CA LEU A 135 24.54 7.76 -14.44
C LEU A 135 24.87 8.99 -13.60
N GLY A 136 25.08 8.84 -12.29
CA GLY A 136 25.31 9.97 -11.38
C GLY A 136 24.11 10.90 -11.23
N ILE A 137 22.88 10.35 -11.34
CA ILE A 137 21.61 11.09 -11.19
C ILE A 137 21.10 10.90 -9.77
N ASP A 138 20.77 11.98 -9.09
CA ASP A 138 20.19 11.96 -7.75
C ASP A 138 18.83 11.25 -7.70
N THR A 139 18.56 10.61 -6.58
CA THR A 139 17.32 9.84 -6.40
C THR A 139 16.59 10.22 -5.12
N ALA A 140 15.25 10.22 -5.20
CA ALA A 140 14.40 10.43 -4.03
C ALA A 140 13.23 9.44 -4.01
N CYS A 141 12.75 9.12 -2.81
CA CYS A 141 11.56 8.32 -2.61
C CYS A 141 10.52 9.11 -1.81
N ILE A 142 9.29 9.20 -2.33
CA ILE A 142 8.14 9.68 -1.57
C ILE A 142 7.46 8.46 -0.97
N MET A 143 7.41 8.36 0.34
CA MET A 143 6.74 7.25 1.03
C MET A 143 5.29 7.11 0.57
N HIS A 144 4.76 5.88 0.55
CA HIS A 144 3.42 5.61 0.03
C HIS A 144 2.50 4.85 0.98
N GLY A 145 2.90 4.62 2.19
CA GLY A 145 2.15 3.89 3.21
C GLY A 145 2.98 3.68 4.46
N SER A 146 2.44 2.94 5.41
CA SER A 146 3.22 2.54 6.57
C SER A 146 4.22 1.45 6.21
N VAL A 147 5.37 1.57 6.82
CA VAL A 147 6.43 0.57 6.77
C VAL A 147 6.26 -0.25 8.05
N PHE A 148 5.80 -1.49 7.93
CA PHE A 148 5.75 -2.43 9.03
C PHE A 148 6.83 -3.47 8.80
N GLY A 149 7.74 -3.64 9.75
CA GLY A 149 8.66 -4.72 10.04
C GLY A 149 9.10 -5.77 9.01
N GLU A 150 8.92 -5.52 7.74
CA GLU A 150 9.33 -6.44 6.68
C GLU A 150 10.86 -6.46 6.54
N PRO A 151 11.50 -7.63 6.44
CA PRO A 151 12.95 -7.74 6.24
C PRO A 151 13.46 -7.00 5.00
N MET A 152 12.59 -6.73 4.03
CA MET A 152 12.89 -6.00 2.80
C MET A 152 13.10 -4.49 3.04
N ASP A 153 12.65 -3.95 4.16
CA ASP A 153 12.82 -2.54 4.52
C ASP A 153 14.28 -2.16 4.76
N LYS A 154 15.14 -3.14 5.08
CA LYS A 154 16.59 -2.94 5.29
C LYS A 154 17.40 -2.66 4.02
N LEU A 155 16.76 -2.58 2.86
CA LEU A 155 17.44 -2.46 1.58
C LEU A 155 17.19 -1.13 0.87
N HIS A 156 16.89 -0.09 1.61
CA HIS A 156 16.72 1.26 1.06
C HIS A 156 17.98 1.76 0.38
N ILE A 157 17.84 2.35 -0.81
CA ILE A 157 18.97 2.68 -1.68
C ILE A 157 18.89 4.06 -2.34
N VAL A 158 17.84 4.84 -2.11
CA VAL A 158 17.75 6.22 -2.63
C VAL A 158 18.58 7.20 -1.79
N ASP A 159 18.93 8.34 -2.38
CA ASP A 159 19.71 9.38 -1.72
C ASP A 159 18.88 10.18 -0.72
N LYS A 160 17.56 10.38 -0.98
CA LYS A 160 16.66 11.15 -0.11
C LYS A 160 15.32 10.44 0.08
N TYR A 161 14.79 10.47 1.32
CA TYR A 161 13.45 10.02 1.67
C TYR A 161 12.57 11.17 2.10
N PHE A 162 11.35 11.24 1.57
CA PHE A 162 10.30 12.13 2.06
C PHE A 162 9.35 11.32 2.94
N ALA A 163 9.49 11.50 4.26
CA ALA A 163 8.69 10.81 5.27
C ALA A 163 7.43 11.60 5.61
N HIS A 164 6.35 10.88 5.92
CA HIS A 164 5.05 11.47 6.26
C HIS A 164 5.07 12.20 7.60
N GLY A 165 5.92 11.80 8.56
CA GLY A 165 6.03 12.38 9.88
C GLY A 165 7.26 11.87 10.63
N GLU A 166 7.39 12.26 11.92
CA GLU A 166 8.53 11.83 12.73
C GLU A 166 8.50 10.31 12.98
N LYS A 167 7.35 9.72 13.26
CA LYS A 167 7.23 8.28 13.49
C LYS A 167 7.67 7.43 12.30
N PRO A 168 7.23 7.68 11.05
CA PRO A 168 7.82 7.04 9.87
C PRO A 168 9.33 7.29 9.71
N LYS A 169 9.83 8.48 10.05
CA LYS A 169 11.27 8.76 10.04
C LYS A 169 12.02 7.88 11.04
N ASP A 170 11.54 7.79 12.28
CA ASP A 170 12.15 6.97 13.33
C ASP A 170 12.22 5.50 12.89
N HIS A 171 11.15 5.02 12.24
CA HIS A 171 11.14 3.67 11.68
C HIS A 171 12.21 3.49 10.59
N LEU A 172 12.33 4.43 9.64
CA LEU A 172 13.38 4.40 8.61
C LEU A 172 14.79 4.40 9.23
N VAL A 173 15.01 5.19 10.27
CA VAL A 173 16.28 5.21 11.01
C VAL A 173 16.54 3.86 11.69
N LYS A 174 15.52 3.27 12.34
CA LYS A 174 15.62 1.95 13.00
C LYS A 174 16.03 0.84 12.04
N ILE A 175 15.59 0.90 10.78
CA ILE A 175 15.96 -0.07 9.75
C ILE A 175 17.25 0.28 8.99
N GLY A 176 17.96 1.35 9.40
CA GLY A 176 19.31 1.67 8.92
C GLY A 176 19.42 2.79 7.90
N VAL A 177 18.34 3.54 7.61
CA VAL A 177 18.43 4.73 6.76
C VAL A 177 19.08 5.88 7.57
N SER A 178 20.06 6.54 6.98
CA SER A 178 20.69 7.72 7.63
C SER A 178 19.65 8.82 7.88
N SER A 179 19.61 9.36 9.10
CA SER A 179 18.71 10.45 9.45
C SER A 179 18.90 11.70 8.57
N ASN A 180 20.10 11.94 8.07
CA ASN A 180 20.44 13.06 7.18
C ASN A 180 19.78 12.91 5.80
N ASN A 181 19.44 11.69 5.41
CA ASN A 181 18.79 11.40 4.13
C ASN A 181 17.25 11.42 4.22
N ILE A 182 16.70 11.68 5.42
CA ILE A 182 15.25 11.66 5.63
C ILE A 182 14.72 13.07 5.87
N ILE A 183 13.79 13.49 5.04
CA ILE A 183 13.12 14.79 5.11
C ILE A 183 11.67 14.55 5.55
N VAL A 184 11.28 15.12 6.69
CA VAL A 184 9.89 15.06 7.16
C VAL A 184 9.07 16.10 6.42
N SER A 185 8.29 15.64 5.43
CA SER A 185 7.52 16.50 4.52
C SER A 185 6.02 16.53 4.78
N GLY A 186 5.49 15.50 5.40
CA GLY A 186 4.06 15.19 5.39
C GLY A 186 3.66 14.30 4.23
N ASP A 187 2.38 13.90 4.17
CA ASP A 187 1.85 13.07 3.08
C ASP A 187 1.16 13.94 2.02
N PRO A 188 1.68 14.03 0.79
CA PRO A 188 1.06 14.80 -0.30
C PRO A 188 -0.38 14.38 -0.62
N LYS A 189 -0.73 13.12 -0.38
CA LYS A 189 -2.07 12.59 -0.64
C LYS A 189 -3.15 13.30 0.18
N ILE A 190 -2.79 13.78 1.37
CA ILE A 190 -3.74 14.45 2.27
C ILE A 190 -3.77 15.97 2.14
N ASP A 191 -2.92 16.57 1.31
CA ASP A 191 -2.85 18.04 1.18
C ASP A 191 -4.20 18.68 0.81
N LYS A 192 -5.00 17.99 0.00
CA LYS A 192 -6.34 18.43 -0.41
C LYS A 192 -7.47 17.81 0.39
N LEU A 193 -7.14 17.04 1.44
CA LEU A 193 -8.15 16.37 2.24
C LEU A 193 -8.90 17.38 3.10
N SER A 194 -10.21 17.46 2.93
CA SER A 194 -11.07 18.18 3.84
C SER A 194 -11.52 17.25 4.96
N PHE A 195 -11.24 17.64 6.21
CA PHE A 195 -11.70 16.93 7.40
C PHE A 195 -13.13 17.34 7.82
N SER A 196 -13.77 18.23 7.06
CA SER A 196 -15.17 18.58 7.29
C SER A 196 -16.10 17.45 6.90
N PRO A 197 -17.19 17.22 7.63
CA PRO A 197 -18.17 16.21 7.28
C PRO A 197 -18.69 16.41 5.85
N ARG A 198 -18.61 15.36 5.03
CA ARG A 198 -19.14 15.33 3.68
C ARG A 198 -20.34 14.38 3.61
N SER A 199 -21.11 14.46 2.54
CA SER A 199 -22.14 13.45 2.28
C SER A 199 -21.50 12.09 1.98
N ILE A 200 -22.11 11.02 2.49
CA ILE A 200 -21.68 9.65 2.16
C ILE A 200 -21.79 9.46 0.65
N HIS A 201 -20.76 8.84 0.06
CA HIS A 201 -20.72 8.55 -1.36
C HIS A 201 -21.98 7.80 -1.83
N HIS A 202 -22.58 8.25 -2.94
CA HIS A 202 -23.84 7.74 -3.46
C HIS A 202 -23.87 6.21 -3.59
N GLY A 203 -22.81 5.60 -4.18
CA GLY A 203 -22.75 4.14 -4.34
C GLY A 203 -22.73 3.37 -3.03
N ILE A 204 -22.09 3.90 -1.99
CA ILE A 204 -22.11 3.29 -0.64
C ILE A 204 -23.52 3.38 -0.06
N LYS A 205 -24.13 4.58 -0.13
CA LYS A 205 -25.45 4.83 0.38
C LYS A 205 -26.48 3.92 -0.29
N GLN A 206 -26.45 3.81 -1.60
CA GLN A 206 -27.35 2.96 -2.37
C GLN A 206 -27.08 1.47 -2.13
N GLY A 207 -25.79 1.05 -2.13
CA GLY A 207 -25.40 -0.35 -1.94
C GLY A 207 -25.81 -0.94 -0.60
N LEU A 208 -25.87 -0.13 0.47
CA LEU A 208 -26.31 -0.52 1.82
C LEU A 208 -27.75 -0.11 2.12
N ASN A 209 -28.41 0.58 1.21
CA ASN A 209 -29.74 1.16 1.43
C ASN A 209 -29.80 2.02 2.71
N LEU A 210 -28.81 2.93 2.86
CA LEU A 210 -28.69 3.79 4.03
C LEU A 210 -29.76 4.89 4.01
N LYS A 211 -30.47 5.05 5.12
CA LYS A 211 -31.35 6.19 5.38
C LYS A 211 -30.53 7.46 5.69
N LYS A 212 -31.22 8.59 5.72
CA LYS A 212 -30.61 9.88 6.10
C LYS A 212 -30.05 9.79 7.53
N GLY A 213 -28.77 10.09 7.68
CA GLY A 213 -28.07 10.06 8.98
C GLY A 213 -27.55 8.68 9.40
N GLU A 214 -27.91 7.59 8.71
CA GLU A 214 -27.34 6.28 8.98
C GLU A 214 -25.87 6.22 8.56
N LYS A 215 -25.09 5.52 9.37
CA LYS A 215 -23.67 5.21 9.12
C LYS A 215 -23.50 3.69 9.02
N PHE A 216 -22.34 3.27 8.57
CA PHE A 216 -22.02 1.85 8.38
C PHE A 216 -20.68 1.46 9.01
N ILE A 217 -20.47 0.16 9.18
CA ILE A 217 -19.17 -0.42 9.53
C ILE A 217 -18.45 -0.80 8.24
N MET A 218 -17.19 -0.40 8.11
CA MET A 218 -16.33 -0.90 7.05
C MET A 218 -15.49 -2.07 7.57
N LEU A 219 -15.66 -3.24 6.96
CA LEU A 219 -14.75 -4.36 7.08
C LEU A 219 -13.70 -4.24 5.97
N ALA A 220 -12.54 -3.69 6.29
CA ALA A 220 -11.43 -3.55 5.36
C ALA A 220 -10.54 -4.80 5.42
N LEU A 221 -10.80 -5.73 4.50
CA LEU A 221 -10.08 -6.99 4.44
C LEU A 221 -8.68 -6.81 3.84
N SER A 222 -7.69 -7.44 4.46
CA SER A 222 -6.32 -7.53 3.95
C SER A 222 -6.22 -8.63 2.90
N GLY A 223 -5.34 -8.46 1.90
CA GLY A 223 -5.14 -9.45 0.84
C GLY A 223 -4.71 -10.82 1.37
N VAL A 224 -5.48 -11.85 1.07
CA VAL A 224 -5.21 -13.24 1.47
C VAL A 224 -3.91 -13.72 0.85
N GLY A 225 -3.07 -14.36 1.68
CA GLY A 225 -1.76 -14.89 1.25
C GLY A 225 -0.68 -13.82 1.05
N HIS A 226 -0.99 -12.55 1.37
CA HIS A 226 -0.03 -11.44 1.32
C HIS A 226 0.15 -10.76 2.67
N CYS A 227 -0.94 -10.38 3.32
CA CYS A 227 -0.93 -9.72 4.63
C CYS A 227 -1.65 -10.55 5.71
N THR A 228 -2.33 -11.61 5.32
CA THR A 228 -3.16 -12.42 6.21
C THR A 228 -3.20 -13.85 5.67
N SER A 229 -3.06 -14.86 6.53
CA SER A 229 -3.24 -16.26 6.14
C SER A 229 -4.69 -16.54 5.76
N THR A 230 -4.92 -17.55 4.92
CA THR A 230 -6.28 -17.97 4.55
C THR A 230 -7.11 -18.32 5.78
N LYS A 231 -6.50 -19.02 6.75
CA LYS A 231 -7.17 -19.45 7.98
C LYS A 231 -7.60 -18.26 8.84
N HIS A 232 -6.74 -17.25 8.97
CA HIS A 232 -7.07 -16.04 9.74
C HIS A 232 -8.16 -15.22 9.03
N PHE A 233 -8.04 -15.06 7.70
CA PHE A 233 -9.07 -14.42 6.89
C PHE A 233 -10.45 -15.05 7.10
N ASP A 234 -10.56 -16.39 7.01
CA ASP A 234 -11.81 -17.12 7.20
C ASP A 234 -12.41 -16.91 8.59
N LYS A 235 -11.58 -16.85 9.63
CA LYS A 235 -12.01 -16.57 11.00
C LYS A 235 -12.57 -15.14 11.14
N ILE A 236 -11.90 -14.12 10.58
CA ILE A 236 -12.37 -12.74 10.61
C ILE A 236 -13.72 -12.62 9.88
N VAL A 237 -13.81 -13.19 8.69
CA VAL A 237 -15.01 -13.17 7.86
C VAL A 237 -16.19 -13.89 8.55
N THR A 238 -15.92 -15.04 9.17
CA THR A 238 -16.93 -15.79 9.92
C THR A 238 -17.43 -15.01 11.15
N SER A 239 -16.53 -14.31 11.85
CA SER A 239 -16.91 -13.45 12.99
C SER A 239 -17.79 -12.28 12.53
N ALA A 240 -17.45 -11.63 11.40
CA ALA A 240 -18.25 -10.56 10.83
C ALA A 240 -19.64 -11.05 10.37
N LEU A 241 -19.71 -12.25 9.80
CA LEU A 241 -20.99 -12.87 9.42
C LEU A 241 -21.87 -13.13 10.64
N ARG A 242 -21.35 -13.77 11.68
CA ARG A 242 -22.09 -14.03 12.95
C ARG A 242 -22.56 -12.71 13.58
N PHE A 243 -21.73 -11.67 13.53
CA PHE A 243 -22.12 -10.35 14.03
C PHE A 243 -23.26 -9.77 13.21
N SER A 244 -23.20 -9.79 11.88
CA SER A 244 -24.26 -9.26 11.01
C SER A 244 -25.59 -10.01 11.15
N GLN A 245 -25.55 -11.31 11.44
CA GLN A 245 -26.74 -12.12 11.70
C GLN A 245 -27.38 -11.79 13.07
N ARG A 246 -26.54 -11.49 14.06
CA ARG A 246 -27.01 -11.13 15.41
C ARG A 246 -27.54 -9.69 15.50
N TYR A 247 -27.02 -8.79 14.67
CA TYR A 247 -27.33 -7.36 14.65
C TYR A 247 -27.67 -6.91 13.22
N PRO A 248 -28.82 -7.38 12.67
CA PRO A 248 -29.16 -7.14 11.26
C PRO A 248 -29.45 -5.67 10.92
N GLU A 249 -29.74 -4.84 11.93
CA GLU A 249 -29.89 -3.39 11.79
C GLU A 249 -28.58 -2.67 11.52
N ILE A 250 -27.43 -3.26 11.89
CA ILE A 250 -26.13 -2.66 11.69
C ILE A 250 -25.63 -2.97 10.27
N LYS A 251 -25.45 -1.93 9.48
CA LYS A 251 -25.00 -2.06 8.09
C LYS A 251 -23.49 -2.25 8.01
N ILE A 252 -23.06 -3.33 7.34
CA ILE A 252 -21.64 -3.67 7.18
C ILE A 252 -21.31 -3.76 5.70
N MET A 253 -20.21 -3.10 5.30
CA MET A 253 -19.65 -3.22 3.96
C MET A 253 -18.24 -3.81 4.03
N ALA A 254 -18.07 -5.00 3.45
CA ALA A 254 -16.78 -5.63 3.29
C ALA A 254 -16.12 -5.11 2.01
N LYS A 255 -15.02 -4.38 2.17
CA LYS A 255 -14.21 -3.86 1.09
C LYS A 255 -12.97 -4.72 0.90
N LEU A 256 -12.88 -5.37 -0.26
CA LEU A 256 -11.74 -6.19 -0.62
C LEU A 256 -10.51 -5.35 -0.94
N HIS A 257 -9.35 -5.93 -0.66
CA HIS A 257 -8.07 -5.33 -1.04
C HIS A 257 -7.87 -5.40 -2.55
N ARG A 258 -7.15 -4.43 -3.13
CA ARG A 258 -6.87 -4.36 -4.58
C ARG A 258 -6.11 -5.57 -5.16
N LYS A 259 -5.42 -6.33 -4.30
CA LYS A 259 -4.69 -7.55 -4.67
C LYS A 259 -5.54 -8.82 -4.55
N ASP A 260 -6.75 -8.71 -3.99
CA ASP A 260 -7.64 -9.85 -3.89
C ASP A 260 -8.13 -10.28 -5.28
N ASN A 261 -8.28 -11.58 -5.45
CA ASN A 261 -8.67 -12.19 -6.70
C ASN A 261 -10.21 -12.40 -6.78
N LYS A 262 -10.67 -12.74 -7.99
CA LYS A 262 -12.08 -13.01 -8.25
C LYS A 262 -12.63 -14.18 -7.42
N LYS A 263 -11.79 -15.16 -7.04
CA LYS A 263 -12.23 -16.31 -6.23
C LYS A 263 -12.64 -15.87 -4.83
N ASN A 264 -11.83 -15.01 -4.18
CA ASN A 264 -12.15 -14.46 -2.86
C ASN A 264 -13.44 -13.66 -2.89
N TYR A 265 -13.64 -12.87 -3.94
CA TYR A 265 -14.89 -12.11 -4.11
C TYR A 265 -16.11 -13.03 -4.22
N LEU A 266 -16.06 -14.04 -5.09
CA LEU A 266 -17.16 -14.98 -5.27
C LEU A 266 -17.43 -15.80 -4.02
N TYR A 267 -16.41 -16.20 -3.30
CA TYR A 267 -16.51 -16.89 -2.00
C TYR A 267 -17.28 -16.03 -0.99
N LEU A 268 -16.89 -14.78 -0.82
CA LEU A 268 -17.54 -13.86 0.11
C LEU A 268 -18.96 -13.51 -0.31
N MET A 269 -19.22 -13.32 -1.61
CA MET A 269 -20.58 -13.08 -2.12
C MET A 269 -21.51 -14.24 -1.81
N LYS A 270 -21.05 -15.50 -1.95
CA LYS A 270 -21.80 -16.69 -1.57
C LYS A 270 -22.03 -16.77 -0.06
N LEU A 271 -20.98 -16.51 0.73
CA LEU A 271 -21.02 -16.59 2.19
C LEU A 271 -22.00 -15.56 2.79
N PHE A 272 -22.02 -14.35 2.24
CA PHE A 272 -22.85 -13.26 2.76
C PHE A 272 -24.20 -13.07 2.06
N SER A 273 -24.57 -13.97 1.12
CA SER A 273 -25.82 -13.83 0.32
C SER A 273 -27.09 -13.67 1.15
N ASN A 274 -27.13 -14.28 2.33
CA ASN A 274 -28.29 -14.24 3.25
C ASN A 274 -28.02 -13.38 4.51
N SER A 275 -27.08 -12.45 4.44
CA SER A 275 -26.77 -11.56 5.55
C SER A 275 -26.93 -10.09 5.14
N GLY A 276 -27.05 -9.20 6.11
CA GLY A 276 -27.06 -7.74 5.89
C GLY A 276 -25.71 -7.16 5.45
N LEU A 277 -24.69 -8.01 5.22
CA LEU A 277 -23.34 -7.61 4.86
C LEU A 277 -23.18 -7.53 3.35
N LYS A 278 -22.68 -6.40 2.86
CA LYS A 278 -22.41 -6.16 1.44
C LYS A 278 -20.93 -6.28 1.12
N VAL A 279 -20.58 -6.96 0.02
CA VAL A 279 -19.19 -7.10 -0.45
C VAL A 279 -18.94 -6.21 -1.66
N VAL A 280 -17.82 -5.51 -1.67
CA VAL A 280 -17.39 -4.65 -2.76
C VAL A 280 -15.92 -4.89 -3.10
N THR A 281 -15.64 -5.04 -4.39
CA THR A 281 -14.27 -5.15 -4.90
C THR A 281 -13.64 -3.77 -5.11
N TYR A 282 -12.31 -3.71 -5.05
CA TYR A 282 -11.61 -2.49 -5.42
C TYR A 282 -11.87 -2.12 -6.89
N GLY A 283 -12.25 -0.86 -7.12
CA GLY A 283 -12.54 -0.36 -8.47
C GLY A 283 -13.86 -0.83 -9.07
N GLN A 284 -14.75 -1.42 -8.28
CA GLN A 284 -16.10 -1.75 -8.72
C GLN A 284 -16.85 -0.48 -9.12
N HIS A 285 -17.48 -0.53 -10.31
CA HIS A 285 -18.26 0.61 -10.83
C HIS A 285 -19.33 1.07 -9.84
N GLY A 286 -19.50 2.38 -9.72
CA GLY A 286 -20.45 3.00 -8.80
C GLY A 286 -19.95 3.19 -7.37
N TYR A 287 -18.76 2.69 -7.01
CA TYR A 287 -18.14 2.88 -5.70
C TYR A 287 -16.90 3.76 -5.75
N PRO A 288 -16.56 4.47 -4.67
CA PRO A 288 -15.40 5.35 -4.66
C PRO A 288 -14.09 4.57 -4.77
N LEU A 289 -13.11 5.15 -5.44
CA LEU A 289 -11.74 4.63 -5.48
C LEU A 289 -10.93 5.10 -4.27
N ASP A 290 -11.19 6.33 -3.81
CA ASP A 290 -10.47 6.91 -2.68
C ASP A 290 -10.97 6.35 -1.35
N ILE A 291 -10.05 5.98 -0.48
CA ILE A 291 -10.35 5.44 0.85
C ILE A 291 -11.04 6.48 1.73
N TYR A 292 -10.73 7.76 1.59
CA TYR A 292 -11.33 8.82 2.39
C TYR A 292 -12.82 9.02 2.11
N ASP A 293 -13.27 8.73 0.89
CA ASP A 293 -14.71 8.71 0.56
C ASP A 293 -15.44 7.53 1.23
N TRP A 294 -14.74 6.41 1.47
CA TRP A 294 -15.27 5.30 2.26
C TRP A 294 -15.36 5.67 3.74
N LEU A 295 -14.31 6.25 4.28
CA LEU A 295 -14.20 6.59 5.70
C LEU A 295 -15.18 7.69 6.11
N ASN A 296 -15.54 8.58 5.18
CA ASN A 296 -16.43 9.72 5.46
C ASN A 296 -17.86 9.35 5.95
N GLY A 297 -18.33 8.17 5.71
CA GLY A 297 -19.63 7.70 6.24
C GLY A 297 -19.51 6.55 7.22
N CYS A 298 -18.28 6.19 7.52
CA CYS A 298 -17.98 5.05 8.36
C CYS A 298 -18.15 5.40 9.84
N ARG A 299 -18.77 4.51 10.61
CA ARG A 299 -18.91 4.63 12.07
C ARG A 299 -17.80 3.89 12.80
N LEU A 300 -17.30 2.83 12.18
CA LEU A 300 -16.26 1.95 12.72
C LEU A 300 -15.53 1.25 11.57
N VAL A 301 -14.23 1.12 11.66
CA VAL A 301 -13.42 0.27 10.77
C VAL A 301 -13.00 -0.98 11.50
N ILE A 302 -13.20 -2.14 10.87
CA ILE A 302 -12.65 -3.42 11.30
C ILE A 302 -11.61 -3.83 10.28
N THR A 303 -10.39 -4.07 10.72
CA THR A 303 -9.27 -4.43 9.84
C THR A 303 -8.22 -5.26 10.57
N GLY A 304 -7.20 -5.72 9.84
CA GLY A 304 -5.95 -6.25 10.41
C GLY A 304 -4.83 -5.20 10.40
N ALA A 305 -3.60 -5.63 10.17
CA ALA A 305 -2.45 -4.74 9.95
C ALA A 305 -2.56 -4.07 8.57
N SER A 306 -3.15 -2.89 8.52
CA SER A 306 -3.42 -2.16 7.27
C SER A 306 -3.25 -0.66 7.45
N THR A 307 -2.72 0.01 6.43
CA THR A 307 -2.67 1.49 6.38
C THR A 307 -4.05 2.13 6.50
N VAL A 308 -5.11 1.40 6.16
CA VAL A 308 -6.50 1.87 6.35
C VAL A 308 -6.80 2.19 7.83
N ALA A 309 -6.14 1.52 8.79
CA ALA A 309 -6.26 1.84 10.20
C ALA A 309 -5.77 3.27 10.49
N ILE A 310 -4.60 3.64 9.93
CA ILE A 310 -4.02 4.98 10.11
C ILE A 310 -4.88 6.04 9.41
N GLU A 311 -5.36 5.75 8.19
CA GLU A 311 -6.27 6.63 7.44
C GLU A 311 -7.61 6.82 8.18
N ALA A 312 -8.13 5.78 8.83
CA ALA A 312 -9.33 5.84 9.64
C ALA A 312 -9.12 6.70 10.90
N MET A 313 -8.02 6.49 11.64
CA MET A 313 -7.66 7.31 12.78
C MET A 313 -7.49 8.78 12.39
N LEU A 314 -6.88 9.07 11.23
CA LEU A 314 -6.77 10.42 10.67
C LEU A 314 -8.14 11.08 10.46
N MET A 315 -9.15 10.31 10.05
CA MET A 315 -10.53 10.75 9.88
C MET A 315 -11.35 10.69 11.17
N SER A 316 -10.71 10.45 12.32
CA SER A 316 -11.36 10.26 13.63
C SER A 316 -12.41 9.15 13.64
N VAL A 317 -12.24 8.15 12.79
CA VAL A 317 -13.08 6.93 12.77
C VAL A 317 -12.44 5.89 13.68
N PRO A 318 -13.16 5.35 14.68
CA PRO A 318 -12.65 4.31 15.55
C PRO A 318 -12.22 3.06 14.75
N VAL A 319 -11.15 2.41 15.19
CA VAL A 319 -10.58 1.24 14.53
C VAL A 319 -10.57 0.04 15.48
N VAL A 320 -11.09 -1.07 15.02
CA VAL A 320 -10.92 -2.39 15.64
C VAL A 320 -9.95 -3.20 14.79
N THR A 321 -8.82 -3.57 15.38
CA THR A 321 -7.86 -4.49 14.77
C THR A 321 -8.11 -5.90 15.26
N VAL A 322 -8.19 -6.86 14.32
CA VAL A 322 -8.48 -8.26 14.62
C VAL A 322 -7.27 -9.12 14.29
N ASP A 323 -6.72 -9.80 15.28
CA ASP A 323 -5.58 -10.70 15.13
C ASP A 323 -5.72 -11.98 15.98
N TYR A 324 -6.53 -12.93 15.51
CA TYR A 324 -6.77 -14.20 16.18
C TYR A 324 -5.61 -15.21 16.09
N MET A 325 -4.63 -14.93 15.26
CA MET A 325 -3.55 -15.87 14.94
C MET A 325 -2.18 -15.33 15.31
N SER A 326 -2.13 -14.15 15.93
CA SER A 326 -0.88 -13.42 16.24
C SER A 326 0.01 -13.28 15.01
N GLU A 327 -0.60 -12.87 13.88
CA GLU A 327 0.09 -12.68 12.59
C GLU A 327 0.68 -11.27 12.45
N TYR A 328 0.25 -10.31 13.27
CA TYR A 328 0.60 -8.89 13.14
C TYR A 328 1.61 -8.47 14.21
N HIS A 329 2.85 -8.91 14.00
CA HIS A 329 3.98 -8.48 14.82
C HIS A 329 4.51 -7.12 14.36
N ASP A 330 5.09 -6.37 15.29
CA ASP A 330 5.73 -5.06 15.03
C ASP A 330 4.80 -4.01 14.36
N VAL A 331 3.48 -4.11 14.63
CA VAL A 331 2.50 -3.13 14.14
C VAL A 331 2.32 -2.06 15.22
N ASP A 332 3.02 -0.97 15.08
CA ASP A 332 3.19 0.06 16.08
C ASP A 332 1.90 0.74 16.56
N PHE A 333 0.87 0.88 15.72
CA PHE A 333 -0.43 1.41 16.14
C PHE A 333 -1.24 0.41 16.98
N ILE A 334 -0.96 -0.90 16.87
CA ILE A 334 -1.53 -1.92 17.77
C ILE A 334 -0.77 -1.90 19.10
N GLU A 335 0.56 -1.93 19.05
CA GLU A 335 1.43 -1.98 20.22
C GLU A 335 1.26 -0.77 21.14
N CYS A 336 1.15 0.44 20.58
CA CYS A 336 0.90 1.65 21.38
C CYS A 336 -0.56 1.77 21.86
N GLY A 337 -1.44 0.86 21.46
CA GLY A 337 -2.85 0.84 21.84
C GLY A 337 -3.69 1.96 21.21
N ALA A 338 -3.36 2.38 19.99
CA ALA A 338 -4.12 3.35 19.21
C ALA A 338 -5.37 2.75 18.55
N THR A 339 -5.54 1.41 18.60
CA THR A 339 -6.71 0.69 18.09
C THR A 339 -7.32 -0.21 19.16
N ILE A 340 -8.61 -0.52 19.01
CA ILE A 340 -9.29 -1.51 19.84
C ILE A 340 -8.86 -2.87 19.32
N HIS A 341 -8.08 -3.62 20.11
CA HIS A 341 -7.52 -4.89 19.67
C HIS A 341 -8.40 -6.09 20.06
N VAL A 342 -8.62 -7.03 19.12
CA VAL A 342 -9.38 -8.27 19.34
C VAL A 342 -8.53 -9.47 18.93
N ASP A 343 -8.04 -10.19 19.92
CA ASP A 343 -7.19 -11.39 19.79
C ASP A 343 -7.96 -12.72 19.87
N ARG A 344 -9.26 -12.69 20.28
CA ARG A 344 -10.10 -13.88 20.47
C ARG A 344 -11.46 -13.72 19.82
N GLU A 345 -11.88 -14.73 19.04
CA GLU A 345 -13.17 -14.74 18.33
C GLU A 345 -14.37 -14.51 19.25
N GLN A 346 -14.35 -15.07 20.46
CA GLN A 346 -15.45 -14.92 21.45
C GLN A 346 -15.67 -13.47 21.91
N ASN A 347 -14.66 -12.62 21.82
CA ASN A 347 -14.72 -11.21 22.21
C ASN A 347 -15.26 -10.31 21.08
N PHE A 348 -15.25 -10.77 19.83
CA PHE A 348 -15.56 -9.95 18.67
C PHE A 348 -16.91 -9.22 18.77
N ASN A 349 -17.99 -9.99 18.97
CA ASN A 349 -19.34 -9.40 19.00
C ASN A 349 -19.51 -8.36 20.12
N ARG A 350 -19.00 -8.68 21.31
CA ARG A 350 -19.05 -7.77 22.46
C ARG A 350 -18.23 -6.50 22.18
N THR A 351 -17.02 -6.65 21.68
CA THR A 351 -16.12 -5.51 21.43
C THR A 351 -16.67 -4.57 20.37
N ILE A 352 -17.22 -5.12 19.26
CA ILE A 352 -17.83 -4.28 18.22
C ILE A 352 -19.07 -3.56 18.76
N ASN A 353 -19.94 -4.28 19.50
CA ASN A 353 -21.13 -3.67 20.09
C ASN A 353 -20.77 -2.56 21.10
N ASP A 354 -19.78 -2.78 21.96
CA ASP A 354 -19.29 -1.79 22.91
C ASP A 354 -18.70 -0.57 22.18
N ALA A 355 -17.90 -0.77 21.13
CA ALA A 355 -17.34 0.32 20.34
C ALA A 355 -18.41 1.21 19.68
N LEU A 356 -19.56 0.63 19.33
CA LEU A 356 -20.66 1.35 18.73
C LEU A 356 -21.55 2.09 19.73
N HIS A 357 -21.79 1.53 20.92
CA HIS A 357 -22.80 2.01 21.87
C HIS A 357 -22.26 2.54 23.18
N SER A 358 -20.98 2.28 23.48
CA SER A 358 -20.31 2.73 24.71
C SER A 358 -18.91 3.33 24.38
N PRO A 359 -18.84 4.37 23.54
CA PRO A 359 -17.56 4.92 23.06
C PRO A 359 -16.67 5.40 24.20
N ASP A 360 -17.23 5.80 25.34
CA ASP A 360 -16.48 6.26 26.52
C ASP A 360 -15.56 5.18 27.09
N LYS A 361 -15.89 3.88 26.92
CA LYS A 361 -15.00 2.77 27.31
C LYS A 361 -13.67 2.81 26.55
N PHE A 362 -13.62 3.47 25.41
CA PHE A 362 -12.47 3.52 24.51
C PHE A 362 -11.86 4.93 24.38
N SER A 363 -12.22 5.86 25.29
CA SER A 363 -11.73 7.25 25.27
C SER A 363 -10.20 7.33 25.29
N ASN A 364 -9.54 6.49 26.09
CA ASN A 364 -8.08 6.43 26.14
C ASN A 364 -7.46 5.92 24.81
N ILE A 365 -8.12 4.98 24.14
CA ILE A 365 -7.67 4.50 22.82
C ILE A 365 -7.82 5.60 21.77
N GLN A 366 -8.91 6.37 21.82
CA GLN A 366 -9.11 7.52 20.93
C GLN A 366 -8.06 8.61 21.14
N LEU A 367 -7.65 8.85 22.40
CA LEU A 367 -6.55 9.77 22.70
C LEU A 367 -5.25 9.27 22.08
N LYS A 368 -4.88 8.02 22.30
CA LYS A 368 -3.70 7.40 21.71
C LYS A 368 -3.74 7.37 20.18
N ALA A 369 -4.91 7.18 19.58
CA ALA A 369 -5.10 7.27 18.14
C ALA A 369 -4.77 8.68 17.60
N ARG A 370 -5.18 9.74 18.31
CA ARG A 370 -4.82 11.13 17.95
C ARG A 370 -3.33 11.38 18.07
N GLU A 371 -2.72 10.99 19.19
CA GLU A 371 -1.27 11.10 19.41
C GLU A 371 -0.49 10.34 18.32
N TYR A 372 -0.95 9.15 17.95
CA TYR A 372 -0.37 8.38 16.86
C TYR A 372 -0.45 9.13 15.54
N VAL A 373 -1.61 9.64 15.17
CA VAL A 373 -1.84 10.42 13.94
C VAL A 373 -0.97 11.68 13.91
N ASP A 374 -0.85 12.40 15.03
CA ASP A 374 -0.05 13.62 15.12
C ASP A 374 1.46 13.35 14.97
N SER A 375 1.94 12.18 15.40
CA SER A 375 3.31 11.74 15.17
C SER A 375 3.55 11.16 13.78
N TYR A 376 2.51 10.56 13.19
CA TYR A 376 2.59 9.91 11.88
C TYR A 376 2.49 10.91 10.72
N PHE A 377 1.64 11.93 10.81
CA PHE A 377 1.44 12.96 9.78
C PHE A 377 1.97 14.31 10.21
N TYR A 378 3.08 14.73 9.61
CA TYR A 378 3.68 16.04 9.88
C TYR A 378 2.81 17.17 9.30
N LYS A 379 2.41 18.12 10.15
CA LYS A 379 1.67 19.33 9.76
C LYS A 379 0.60 19.10 8.69
N ARG A 380 -0.61 18.80 9.09
CA ARG A 380 -1.76 18.64 8.18
C ARG A 380 -2.27 19.99 7.67
N ASP A 381 -1.38 20.76 7.07
CA ASP A 381 -1.53 22.15 6.65
C ASP A 381 -1.71 22.33 5.14
N GLY A 382 -1.83 21.21 4.38
CA GLY A 382 -1.98 21.23 2.94
C GLY A 382 -0.72 21.63 2.16
N ASN A 383 0.46 21.63 2.80
CA ASN A 383 1.71 22.07 2.20
C ASN A 383 2.78 20.96 2.07
N SER A 384 2.42 19.68 2.19
CA SER A 384 3.36 18.59 2.06
C SER A 384 4.01 18.57 0.68
N SER A 385 3.22 18.69 -0.39
CA SER A 385 3.69 18.77 -1.76
C SER A 385 4.66 19.93 -1.97
N LYS A 386 4.36 21.11 -1.42
CA LYS A 386 5.20 22.29 -1.52
C LYS A 386 6.55 22.09 -0.82
N ARG A 387 6.56 21.47 0.38
CA ARG A 387 7.81 21.12 1.08
C ARG A 387 8.67 20.17 0.25
N ILE A 388 8.07 19.15 -0.34
CA ILE A 388 8.79 18.20 -1.21
C ILE A 388 9.37 18.93 -2.42
N VAL A 389 8.57 19.72 -3.15
CA VAL A 389 9.03 20.45 -4.33
C VAL A 389 10.21 21.35 -3.98
N ASN A 390 10.15 22.11 -2.88
CA ASN A 390 11.25 22.95 -2.46
C ASN A 390 12.57 22.18 -2.29
N HIS A 391 12.52 20.96 -1.76
CA HIS A 391 13.70 20.10 -1.62
C HIS A 391 14.16 19.42 -2.92
N LEU A 392 13.29 19.29 -3.92
CA LEU A 392 13.63 18.69 -5.20
C LEU A 392 14.30 19.69 -6.17
N ILE A 393 13.99 20.98 -6.03
CA ILE A 393 14.47 22.03 -6.93
C ILE A 393 15.71 22.78 -6.43
N THR A 394 16.02 22.67 -5.13
CA THR A 394 17.28 23.15 -4.54
C THR A 394 18.40 22.16 -4.80
#